data_33ccbc32e60f097a2465c67e339970cd
#
_entry.id   33ccbc32e60f097a2465c67e339970cd
#
_cell.length_a   1.000
_cell.length_b   1.000
_cell.length_c   1.000
_cell.angle_alpha   90.00
_cell.angle_beta   90.00
_cell.angle_gamma   90.00
#
_symmetry.space_group_name_H-M   'P 1'
#
loop_
_entity.id
_entity.type
_entity.pdbx_description
1 polymer ?
#
loop_
_entity_poly.entity_id
_entity_poly.type
_entity_poly.pdbx_seq_one_letter_code
_entity_poly.pdbx_strand_id
1 'polypeptide(L)'
;LIATPGTLLLRQLGVVDNSGGEISSDRAFTLATSALNNQEGRLLSGGALTLRIAQALDNSLEGIVSGAGGLDIQAFVLDNRSGSIGSKGAIDIGVTRLENDAGTLIAERGLKLAADEANSSKGRIAANGSLHAKVGTLSQKGGELTSQDSLTLDLGILNNNAGRIAGNQGVDITARQVDNSVGEIASQGVATLNLTEQLDNRGGKIVGDSGLGITAPRVLNQDKGVLASRDGLRLSATELFNGAGGLLSSQKGIDVSLAGAFDNQAGSLDSRGFLTVKSARLDNQGGTLSSAGALAVTSQGALNNQGGRLASDAGLSLSSASLDNSQAGAISGKGAVEIRTGNLNNSRKASIGSDAGLTLVAARVDNSQAGRIAAKGAIDADL
;
A
#
# COMPACT_ATOMS: atom_id res chain seq x y z
N LEU A 1 41.03 -20.34 -7.36
CA LEU A 1 41.18 -19.38 -6.29
C LEU A 1 42.13 -18.24 -6.70
N ILE A 2 41.64 -17.02 -6.65
CA ILE A 2 42.42 -15.78 -6.75
C ILE A 2 42.21 -15.03 -5.45
N ALA A 3 43.18 -15.04 -4.55
CA ALA A 3 43.04 -14.43 -3.23
C ALA A 3 44.31 -13.67 -2.80
N THR A 4 44.13 -12.52 -2.18
CA THR A 4 45.24 -11.72 -1.67
C THR A 4 44.83 -10.91 -0.41
N PRO A 5 45.66 -10.81 0.64
CA PRO A 5 45.46 -9.88 1.72
C PRO A 5 45.74 -8.42 1.31
N GLY A 6 46.40 -8.21 0.16
CA GLY A 6 46.75 -6.93 -0.39
C GLY A 6 45.73 -6.39 -1.40
N THR A 7 46.16 -5.46 -2.23
CA THR A 7 45.35 -4.91 -3.32
C THR A 7 45.24 -5.92 -4.44
N LEU A 8 44.02 -6.23 -4.88
CA LEU A 8 43.75 -7.02 -6.09
C LEU A 8 43.60 -6.08 -7.27
N LEU A 9 44.36 -6.32 -8.32
CA LEU A 9 44.36 -5.49 -9.51
C LEU A 9 44.10 -6.38 -10.74
N LEU A 10 42.87 -6.33 -11.25
CA LEU A 10 42.42 -7.08 -12.43
C LEU A 10 42.20 -6.09 -13.58
N ARG A 11 42.87 -6.27 -14.70
CA ARG A 11 42.83 -5.33 -15.84
C ARG A 11 42.58 -6.06 -17.15
N GLN A 12 41.88 -5.39 -18.06
CA GLN A 12 41.68 -5.81 -19.46
C GLN A 12 41.03 -7.22 -19.55
N LEU A 13 40.07 -7.49 -18.68
CA LEU A 13 39.38 -8.78 -18.67
C LEU A 13 38.31 -8.82 -19.77
N GLY A 14 38.30 -9.89 -20.53
CA GLY A 14 37.17 -10.25 -21.41
C GLY A 14 36.01 -10.81 -20.61
N VAL A 15 35.70 -12.08 -20.82
CA VAL A 15 34.74 -12.83 -19.97
C VAL A 15 35.51 -13.41 -18.79
N VAL A 16 34.93 -13.34 -17.59
CA VAL A 16 35.46 -13.98 -16.39
C VAL A 16 34.53 -15.12 -15.98
N ASP A 17 35.07 -16.30 -15.88
CA ASP A 17 34.39 -17.47 -15.30
C ASP A 17 34.98 -17.76 -13.92
N ASN A 18 34.17 -17.54 -12.88
CA ASN A 18 34.44 -17.84 -11.49
C ASN A 18 33.45 -18.88 -10.93
N SER A 19 32.85 -19.69 -11.82
CA SER A 19 31.90 -20.71 -11.38
C SER A 19 32.55 -21.71 -10.42
N GLY A 20 31.94 -21.93 -9.25
CA GLY A 20 32.52 -22.72 -8.14
C GLY A 20 33.86 -22.22 -7.63
N GLY A 21 34.35 -21.07 -8.10
CA GLY A 21 35.64 -20.47 -7.77
C GLY A 21 35.55 -19.39 -6.69
N GLU A 22 36.71 -18.82 -6.33
CA GLU A 22 36.77 -17.66 -5.43
C GLU A 22 37.73 -16.60 -5.98
N ILE A 23 37.24 -15.36 -5.99
CA ILE A 23 38.05 -14.15 -6.18
C ILE A 23 37.89 -13.30 -4.93
N SER A 24 38.98 -13.08 -4.21
CA SER A 24 38.90 -12.36 -2.92
C SER A 24 40.09 -11.43 -2.67
N SER A 25 39.83 -10.36 -1.90
CA SER A 25 40.84 -9.41 -1.39
C SER A 25 40.40 -8.87 -0.03
N ASP A 26 41.34 -8.74 0.91
CA ASP A 26 41.05 -8.05 2.19
C ASP A 26 40.88 -6.54 2.03
N ARG A 27 41.16 -6.00 0.84
CA ARG A 27 41.03 -4.59 0.51
C ARG A 27 39.98 -4.35 -0.57
N ALA A 28 39.62 -3.10 -0.73
CA ALA A 28 38.75 -2.68 -1.83
C ALA A 28 39.36 -3.03 -3.19
N PHE A 29 38.53 -3.45 -4.15
CA PHE A 29 38.95 -3.64 -5.51
C PHE A 29 37.80 -3.42 -6.51
N THR A 30 38.19 -3.23 -7.76
CA THR A 30 37.26 -3.10 -8.88
C THR A 30 37.47 -4.26 -9.85
N LEU A 31 36.38 -4.87 -10.29
CA LEU A 31 36.36 -5.85 -11.37
C LEU A 31 35.58 -5.26 -12.56
N ALA A 32 36.28 -5.04 -13.66
CA ALA A 32 35.69 -4.57 -14.89
C ALA A 32 35.86 -5.66 -15.98
N THR A 33 34.74 -6.14 -16.54
CA THR A 33 34.74 -7.24 -17.51
C THR A 33 33.52 -7.15 -18.44
N SER A 34 33.58 -7.84 -19.57
CA SER A 34 32.43 -7.92 -20.46
C SER A 34 31.27 -8.75 -19.88
N ALA A 35 31.58 -9.87 -19.24
CA ALA A 35 30.61 -10.71 -18.50
C ALA A 35 31.30 -11.44 -17.36
N LEU A 36 30.57 -11.74 -16.30
CA LEU A 36 31.04 -12.47 -15.13
C LEU A 36 30.06 -13.62 -14.81
N ASN A 37 30.56 -14.85 -14.88
CA ASN A 37 29.88 -16.01 -14.32
C ASN A 37 30.43 -16.26 -12.90
N ASN A 38 29.57 -16.15 -11.89
CA ASN A 38 29.86 -16.41 -10.47
C ASN A 38 28.88 -17.44 -9.88
N GLN A 39 28.35 -18.34 -10.73
CA GLN A 39 27.48 -19.44 -10.28
C GLN A 39 28.23 -20.32 -9.27
N GLU A 40 27.62 -20.61 -8.12
CA GLU A 40 28.28 -21.36 -7.01
C GLU A 40 29.60 -20.73 -6.55
N GLY A 41 30.02 -19.60 -7.14
CA GLY A 41 31.28 -18.92 -6.90
C GLY A 41 31.20 -17.88 -5.78
N ARG A 42 32.34 -17.38 -5.38
CA ARG A 42 32.47 -16.37 -4.33
C ARG A 42 33.30 -15.19 -4.85
N LEU A 43 32.74 -14.01 -4.69
CA LEU A 43 33.41 -12.73 -4.99
C LEU A 43 33.40 -11.86 -3.75
N LEU A 44 34.55 -11.73 -3.05
CA LEU A 44 34.62 -11.20 -1.71
C LEU A 44 35.60 -10.03 -1.61
N SER A 45 35.19 -8.94 -0.97
CA SER A 45 36.04 -7.80 -0.65
C SER A 45 35.96 -7.45 0.83
N GLY A 46 37.11 -7.35 1.51
CA GLY A 46 37.22 -6.81 2.87
C GLY A 46 37.02 -5.29 2.92
N GLY A 47 37.09 -4.60 1.78
CA GLY A 47 36.75 -3.19 1.57
C GLY A 47 35.52 -3.03 0.69
N ALA A 48 35.49 -1.91 -0.07
CA ALA A 48 34.46 -1.71 -1.07
C ALA A 48 34.73 -2.61 -2.30
N LEU A 49 33.64 -3.12 -2.91
CA LEU A 49 33.69 -3.87 -4.15
C LEU A 49 32.94 -3.10 -5.24
N THR A 50 33.61 -2.87 -6.34
CA THR A 50 33.03 -2.19 -7.51
C THR A 50 33.01 -3.14 -8.69
N LEU A 51 31.83 -3.42 -9.22
CA LEU A 51 31.62 -4.29 -10.39
C LEU A 51 31.13 -3.46 -11.57
N ARG A 52 31.87 -3.52 -12.67
CA ARG A 52 31.53 -2.86 -13.95
C ARG A 52 31.45 -3.92 -15.02
N ILE A 53 30.26 -4.44 -15.24
CA ILE A 53 30.02 -5.58 -16.13
C ILE A 53 29.22 -5.10 -17.33
N ALA A 54 29.84 -5.18 -18.52
CA ALA A 54 29.21 -4.61 -19.72
C ALA A 54 27.94 -5.35 -20.14
N GLN A 55 27.84 -6.65 -19.86
CA GLN A 55 26.70 -7.49 -20.23
C GLN A 55 26.05 -8.11 -18.99
N ALA A 56 26.36 -9.35 -18.65
CA ALA A 56 25.73 -10.08 -17.57
C ALA A 56 26.67 -10.38 -16.40
N LEU A 57 26.17 -10.16 -15.19
CA LEU A 57 26.66 -10.75 -13.96
C LEU A 57 25.70 -11.89 -13.59
N ASP A 58 26.17 -13.11 -13.70
CA ASP A 58 25.45 -14.28 -13.23
C ASP A 58 25.99 -14.71 -11.87
N ASN A 59 25.22 -14.43 -10.82
CA ASN A 59 25.46 -14.83 -9.42
C ASN A 59 24.41 -15.83 -8.94
N SER A 60 23.79 -16.56 -9.85
CA SER A 60 22.77 -17.56 -9.53
C SER A 60 23.37 -18.82 -8.88
N LEU A 61 22.51 -19.78 -8.56
CA LEU A 61 22.93 -21.09 -8.02
C LEU A 61 23.86 -20.96 -6.81
N GLU A 62 23.40 -20.24 -5.76
CA GLU A 62 24.16 -20.03 -4.51
C GLU A 62 25.44 -19.19 -4.67
N GLY A 63 25.64 -18.50 -5.78
CA GLY A 63 26.72 -17.55 -5.94
C GLY A 63 26.70 -16.44 -4.87
N ILE A 64 27.88 -16.03 -4.42
CA ILE A 64 28.05 -15.05 -3.35
C ILE A 64 28.84 -13.85 -3.85
N VAL A 65 28.28 -12.64 -3.71
CA VAL A 65 28.98 -11.38 -3.91
C VAL A 65 28.92 -10.58 -2.61
N SER A 66 30.08 -10.22 -2.04
CA SER A 66 30.13 -9.48 -0.80
C SER A 66 31.22 -8.39 -0.77
N GLY A 67 30.83 -7.19 -0.32
CA GLY A 67 31.75 -6.07 -0.09
C GLY A 67 31.59 -5.50 1.32
N ALA A 68 32.60 -5.66 2.19
CA ALA A 68 32.48 -5.21 3.57
C ALA A 68 32.40 -3.67 3.69
N GLY A 69 33.04 -2.92 2.80
CA GLY A 69 33.01 -1.46 2.80
C GLY A 69 31.87 -0.82 1.98
N GLY A 70 31.16 -1.62 1.23
CA GLY A 70 30.11 -1.19 0.28
C GLY A 70 30.18 -1.99 -1.00
N LEU A 71 29.12 -1.92 -1.79
CA LEU A 71 29.00 -2.64 -3.05
C LEU A 71 28.36 -1.75 -4.10
N ASP A 72 29.02 -1.62 -5.26
CA ASP A 72 28.55 -0.87 -6.40
C ASP A 72 28.55 -1.79 -7.63
N ILE A 73 27.38 -2.11 -8.15
CA ILE A 73 27.18 -3.01 -9.28
C ILE A 73 26.55 -2.26 -10.44
N GLN A 74 27.23 -2.26 -11.58
CA GLN A 74 26.69 -1.80 -12.85
C GLN A 74 26.78 -2.94 -13.85
N ALA A 75 25.64 -3.38 -14.40
CA ALA A 75 25.56 -4.44 -15.40
C ALA A 75 24.35 -4.22 -16.32
N PHE A 76 24.33 -4.87 -17.48
CA PHE A 76 23.11 -4.90 -18.27
C PHE A 76 22.09 -5.86 -17.63
N VAL A 77 22.53 -7.08 -17.26
CA VAL A 77 21.71 -8.05 -16.52
C VAL A 77 22.44 -8.44 -15.23
N LEU A 78 21.72 -8.47 -14.13
CA LEU A 78 22.14 -9.09 -12.88
C LEU A 78 21.21 -10.27 -12.59
N ASP A 79 21.75 -11.48 -12.73
CA ASP A 79 21.06 -12.70 -12.31
C ASP A 79 21.56 -13.12 -10.94
N ASN A 80 20.71 -13.00 -9.93
CA ASN A 80 20.94 -13.39 -8.54
C ASN A 80 19.91 -14.44 -8.08
N ARG A 81 19.37 -15.22 -9.00
CA ARG A 81 18.38 -16.26 -8.66
C ARG A 81 18.99 -17.29 -7.71
N SER A 82 18.40 -17.45 -6.53
CA SER A 82 18.93 -18.28 -5.44
C SER A 82 20.35 -17.90 -5.02
N GLY A 83 20.88 -16.76 -5.43
CA GLY A 83 22.18 -16.23 -5.05
C GLY A 83 22.10 -15.28 -3.87
N SER A 84 23.26 -14.83 -3.39
CA SER A 84 23.40 -13.89 -2.27
C SER A 84 24.30 -12.72 -2.62
N ILE A 85 23.78 -11.52 -2.48
CA ILE A 85 24.53 -10.27 -2.60
C ILE A 85 24.40 -9.51 -1.28
N GLY A 86 25.54 -9.23 -0.63
CA GLY A 86 25.53 -8.62 0.69
C GLY A 86 26.61 -7.56 0.88
N SER A 87 26.34 -6.58 1.77
CA SER A 87 27.33 -5.59 2.16
C SER A 87 27.11 -5.13 3.61
N LYS A 88 28.22 -4.98 4.37
CA LYS A 88 28.22 -4.25 5.65
C LYS A 88 28.11 -2.72 5.45
N GLY A 89 28.43 -2.24 4.26
CA GLY A 89 28.21 -0.88 3.82
C GLY A 89 26.89 -0.70 3.08
N ALA A 90 26.83 0.34 2.26
CA ALA A 90 25.71 0.56 1.35
C ALA A 90 25.84 -0.33 0.09
N ILE A 91 24.72 -0.59 -0.54
CA ILE A 91 24.65 -1.23 -1.87
C ILE A 91 24.06 -0.23 -2.86
N ASP A 92 24.69 -0.11 -4.01
CA ASP A 92 24.21 0.65 -5.17
C ASP A 92 24.19 -0.28 -6.40
N ILE A 93 23.01 -0.51 -6.96
CA ILE A 93 22.81 -1.37 -8.12
C ILE A 93 22.16 -0.56 -9.23
N GLY A 94 22.83 -0.48 -10.38
CA GLY A 94 22.31 0.07 -11.62
C GLY A 94 22.34 -0.99 -12.72
N VAL A 95 21.17 -1.46 -13.14
CA VAL A 95 21.05 -2.52 -14.16
C VAL A 95 19.85 -2.25 -15.06
N THR A 96 19.84 -2.83 -16.26
CA THR A 96 18.62 -2.83 -17.06
C THR A 96 17.65 -3.88 -16.52
N ARG A 97 18.17 -5.04 -16.12
CA ARG A 97 17.35 -6.14 -15.61
C ARG A 97 17.97 -6.81 -14.39
N LEU A 98 17.17 -6.93 -13.34
CA LEU A 98 17.48 -7.69 -12.13
C LEU A 98 16.61 -8.95 -12.05
N GLU A 99 17.22 -10.12 -11.95
CA GLU A 99 16.58 -11.37 -11.58
C GLU A 99 17.05 -11.77 -10.17
N ASN A 100 16.18 -11.66 -9.18
CA ASN A 100 16.45 -12.01 -7.79
C ASN A 100 15.39 -12.99 -7.24
N ASP A 101 14.81 -13.82 -8.11
CA ASP A 101 13.84 -14.85 -7.70
C ASP A 101 14.48 -15.81 -6.70
N ALA A 102 13.87 -15.95 -5.52
CA ALA A 102 14.43 -16.67 -4.37
C ALA A 102 15.84 -16.23 -3.93
N GLY A 103 16.40 -15.18 -4.50
CA GLY A 103 17.71 -14.61 -4.15
C GLY A 103 17.64 -13.59 -3.02
N THR A 104 18.81 -13.20 -2.49
CA THR A 104 18.94 -12.22 -1.41
C THR A 104 19.82 -11.03 -1.81
N LEU A 105 19.33 -9.82 -1.48
CA LEU A 105 20.06 -8.55 -1.55
C LEU A 105 19.98 -7.90 -0.16
N ILE A 106 21.10 -7.82 0.58
CA ILE A 106 21.09 -7.30 1.96
C ILE A 106 22.19 -6.25 2.16
N ALA A 107 21.80 -5.04 2.54
CA ALA A 107 22.71 -3.97 2.94
C ALA A 107 22.58 -3.68 4.44
N GLU A 108 23.70 -3.65 5.17
CA GLU A 108 23.70 -3.21 6.58
C GLU A 108 23.54 -1.68 6.72
N ARG A 109 23.62 -0.95 5.61
CA ARG A 109 23.30 0.47 5.51
C ARG A 109 22.20 0.69 4.48
N GLY A 110 22.30 1.74 3.69
CA GLY A 110 21.32 2.04 2.64
C GLY A 110 21.45 1.13 1.41
N LEU A 111 20.35 0.96 0.70
CA LEU A 111 20.30 0.25 -0.57
C LEU A 111 19.66 1.14 -1.64
N LYS A 112 20.34 1.30 -2.77
CA LYS A 112 19.78 1.92 -3.98
C LYS A 112 19.69 0.87 -5.08
N LEU A 113 18.55 0.84 -5.75
CA LEU A 113 18.31 -0.02 -6.90
C LEU A 113 17.73 0.82 -8.04
N ALA A 114 18.40 0.82 -9.17
CA ALA A 114 17.86 1.37 -10.41
C ALA A 114 17.81 0.26 -11.47
N ALA A 115 16.62 0.05 -12.04
CA ALA A 115 16.42 -0.95 -13.09
C ALA A 115 15.23 -0.59 -13.99
N ASP A 116 15.22 -1.09 -15.23
CA ASP A 116 14.01 -1.04 -16.05
C ASP A 116 13.02 -2.12 -15.59
N GLU A 117 13.55 -3.33 -15.33
CA GLU A 117 12.80 -4.47 -14.83
C GLU A 117 13.51 -5.12 -13.66
N ALA A 118 12.78 -5.44 -12.59
CA ALA A 118 13.27 -6.20 -11.45
C ALA A 118 12.26 -7.29 -11.05
N ASN A 119 12.73 -8.52 -11.00
CA ASN A 119 11.99 -9.65 -10.45
C ASN A 119 12.66 -10.11 -9.16
N SER A 120 11.97 -9.97 -8.03
CA SER A 120 12.36 -10.48 -6.71
C SER A 120 11.26 -11.38 -6.12
N SER A 121 10.59 -12.14 -6.98
CA SER A 121 9.54 -13.08 -6.55
C SER A 121 10.12 -14.11 -5.60
N LYS A 122 9.48 -14.30 -4.42
CA LYS A 122 10.01 -15.13 -3.33
C LYS A 122 11.44 -14.74 -2.87
N GLY A 123 12.02 -13.70 -3.44
CA GLY A 123 13.33 -13.18 -3.06
C GLY A 123 13.23 -12.18 -1.91
N ARG A 124 14.38 -11.77 -1.42
CA ARG A 124 14.49 -10.80 -0.33
C ARG A 124 15.40 -9.64 -0.72
N ILE A 125 14.90 -8.42 -0.56
CA ILE A 125 15.67 -7.19 -0.66
C ILE A 125 15.53 -6.44 0.68
N ALA A 126 16.64 -6.22 1.38
CA ALA A 126 16.60 -5.62 2.71
C ALA A 126 17.73 -4.60 2.93
N ALA A 127 17.42 -3.53 3.65
CA ALA A 127 18.38 -2.55 4.12
C ALA A 127 18.17 -2.24 5.61
N ASN A 128 19.26 -2.17 6.39
CA ASN A 128 19.20 -1.66 7.76
C ASN A 128 19.15 -0.13 7.81
N GLY A 129 19.53 0.56 6.74
CA GLY A 129 19.27 1.98 6.52
C GLY A 129 18.11 2.18 5.54
N SER A 130 18.05 3.33 4.87
CA SER A 130 17.00 3.61 3.88
C SER A 130 17.16 2.77 2.62
N LEU A 131 16.03 2.40 2.03
CA LEU A 131 15.96 1.72 0.76
C LEU A 131 15.26 2.61 -0.27
N HIS A 132 15.94 2.83 -1.38
CA HIS A 132 15.38 3.57 -2.51
C HIS A 132 15.44 2.71 -3.76
N ALA A 133 14.30 2.42 -4.38
CA ALA A 133 14.23 1.72 -5.64
C ALA A 133 13.54 2.58 -6.71
N LYS A 134 14.21 2.75 -7.84
CA LYS A 134 13.65 3.35 -9.04
C LYS A 134 13.61 2.29 -10.13
N VAL A 135 12.41 1.77 -10.42
CA VAL A 135 12.25 0.60 -11.29
C VAL A 135 11.03 0.78 -12.19
N GLY A 136 11.17 0.48 -13.46
CA GLY A 136 10.05 0.52 -14.40
C GLY A 136 8.96 -0.50 -14.01
N THR A 137 9.33 -1.76 -13.86
CA THR A 137 8.43 -2.82 -13.38
C THR A 137 9.11 -3.65 -12.29
N LEU A 138 8.51 -3.66 -11.09
CA LEU A 138 8.98 -4.48 -9.97
C LEU A 138 7.98 -5.60 -9.66
N SER A 139 8.42 -6.86 -9.81
CA SER A 139 7.71 -8.04 -9.33
C SER A 139 8.28 -8.47 -7.98
N GLN A 140 7.49 -8.34 -6.92
CA GLN A 140 7.80 -8.74 -5.55
C GLN A 140 6.85 -9.85 -5.07
N LYS A 141 6.36 -10.66 -6.01
CA LYS A 141 5.34 -11.68 -5.75
C LYS A 141 5.83 -12.72 -4.74
N GLY A 142 5.15 -12.79 -3.59
CA GLY A 142 5.55 -13.68 -2.49
C GLY A 142 6.93 -13.39 -1.90
N GLY A 143 7.57 -12.29 -2.29
CA GLY A 143 8.89 -11.88 -1.80
C GLY A 143 8.82 -10.88 -0.64
N GLU A 144 9.98 -10.47 -0.16
CA GLU A 144 10.13 -9.50 0.94
C GLU A 144 11.01 -8.32 0.53
N LEU A 145 10.52 -7.09 0.72
CA LEU A 145 11.24 -5.83 0.50
C LEU A 145 11.14 -4.98 1.76
N THR A 146 12.25 -4.78 2.47
CA THR A 146 12.23 -4.18 3.81
C THR A 146 13.32 -3.14 4.03
N SER A 147 12.99 -2.12 4.83
CA SER A 147 13.92 -1.10 5.32
C SER A 147 13.71 -0.85 6.81
N GLN A 148 14.79 -0.72 7.58
CA GLN A 148 14.70 -0.31 8.99
C GLN A 148 14.49 1.20 9.13
N ASP A 149 14.81 1.98 8.08
CA ASP A 149 14.51 3.40 8.00
C ASP A 149 13.34 3.66 7.02
N SER A 150 13.49 4.63 6.14
CA SER A 150 12.53 4.95 5.10
C SER A 150 12.66 4.02 3.89
N LEU A 151 11.52 3.67 3.32
CA LEU A 151 11.43 2.91 2.09
C LEU A 151 10.74 3.78 1.03
N THR A 152 11.45 4.09 -0.04
CA THR A 152 10.95 4.91 -1.15
C THR A 152 10.98 4.11 -2.44
N LEU A 153 9.83 3.98 -3.08
CA LEU A 153 9.66 3.27 -4.34
C LEU A 153 9.11 4.21 -5.41
N ASP A 154 9.89 4.44 -6.45
CA ASP A 154 9.51 5.18 -7.65
C ASP A 154 9.39 4.19 -8.81
N LEU A 155 8.17 3.81 -9.14
CA LEU A 155 7.88 2.66 -9.99
C LEU A 155 6.91 2.99 -11.12
N GLY A 156 7.01 2.26 -12.23
CA GLY A 156 5.94 2.21 -13.21
C GLY A 156 4.84 1.26 -12.73
N ILE A 157 5.17 0.01 -12.49
CA ILE A 157 4.24 -1.02 -12.02
C ILE A 157 4.88 -1.76 -10.84
N LEU A 158 4.09 -1.97 -9.78
CA LEU A 158 4.43 -2.82 -8.66
C LEU A 158 3.48 -4.02 -8.59
N ASN A 159 4.05 -5.23 -8.62
CA ASN A 159 3.32 -6.45 -8.28
C ASN A 159 3.83 -6.99 -6.94
N ASN A 160 3.07 -6.74 -5.87
CA ASN A 160 3.30 -7.25 -4.51
C ASN A 160 2.29 -8.33 -4.13
N ASN A 161 1.73 -9.06 -5.11
CA ASN A 161 0.79 -10.13 -4.82
C ASN A 161 1.38 -11.16 -3.84
N ALA A 162 0.72 -11.40 -2.73
CA ALA A 162 1.17 -12.25 -1.62
C ALA A 162 2.58 -11.89 -1.07
N GLY A 163 3.17 -10.77 -1.47
CA GLY A 163 4.47 -10.28 -1.00
C GLY A 163 4.36 -9.37 0.22
N ARG A 164 5.49 -9.00 0.78
CA ARG A 164 5.59 -8.11 1.94
C ARG A 164 6.53 -6.95 1.67
N ILE A 165 6.03 -5.74 1.82
CA ILE A 165 6.79 -4.48 1.77
C ILE A 165 6.69 -3.81 3.13
N ALA A 166 7.84 -3.46 3.75
CA ALA A 166 7.81 -2.80 5.05
C ALA A 166 8.93 -1.78 5.23
N GLY A 167 8.58 -0.62 5.81
CA GLY A 167 9.52 0.43 6.23
C GLY A 167 9.24 0.90 7.65
N ASN A 168 10.25 0.91 8.53
CA ASN A 168 9.99 1.29 9.93
C ASN A 168 9.68 2.78 10.08
N GLN A 169 10.40 3.67 9.41
CA GLN A 169 10.18 5.12 9.56
C GLN A 169 9.12 5.65 8.57
N GLY A 170 8.95 4.99 7.44
CA GLY A 170 7.97 5.39 6.42
C GLY A 170 8.02 4.48 5.21
N VAL A 171 6.91 4.44 4.48
CA VAL A 171 6.80 3.83 3.16
C VAL A 171 6.21 4.86 2.22
N ASP A 172 6.93 5.22 1.18
CA ASP A 172 6.47 6.12 0.13
C ASP A 172 6.53 5.41 -1.22
N ILE A 173 5.39 5.24 -1.86
CA ILE A 173 5.24 4.56 -3.15
C ILE A 173 4.63 5.53 -4.15
N THR A 174 5.39 5.88 -5.18
CA THR A 174 4.89 6.53 -6.37
C THR A 174 4.91 5.53 -7.51
N ALA A 175 3.76 5.29 -8.13
CA ALA A 175 3.64 4.33 -9.22
C ALA A 175 2.47 4.67 -10.15
N ARG A 176 2.41 4.01 -11.29
CA ARG A 176 1.23 4.00 -12.12
C ARG A 176 0.17 3.03 -11.57
N GLN A 177 0.59 1.80 -11.27
CA GLN A 177 -0.26 0.73 -10.75
C GLN A 177 0.44 -0.02 -9.62
N VAL A 178 -0.34 -0.41 -8.61
CA VAL A 178 0.08 -1.31 -7.53
C VAL A 178 -0.91 -2.45 -7.42
N ASP A 179 -0.42 -3.66 -7.57
CA ASP A 179 -1.12 -4.89 -7.17
C ASP A 179 -0.57 -5.35 -5.81
N ASN A 180 -1.35 -5.15 -4.76
CA ASN A 180 -1.11 -5.64 -3.40
C ASN A 180 -2.15 -6.71 -3.03
N SER A 181 -2.73 -7.40 -4.01
CA SER A 181 -3.72 -8.44 -3.73
C SER A 181 -3.11 -9.56 -2.87
N VAL A 182 -3.78 -9.88 -1.76
CA VAL A 182 -3.31 -10.81 -0.70
C VAL A 182 -1.92 -10.44 -0.12
N GLY A 183 -1.32 -9.32 -0.52
CA GLY A 183 -0.03 -8.84 -0.04
C GLY A 183 -0.12 -7.91 1.17
N GLU A 184 1.02 -7.55 1.72
CA GLU A 184 1.13 -6.61 2.83
C GLU A 184 2.06 -5.44 2.49
N ILE A 185 1.60 -4.21 2.73
CA ILE A 185 2.41 -3.00 2.76
C ILE A 185 2.26 -2.39 4.15
N ALA A 186 3.35 -2.25 4.90
CA ALA A 186 3.31 -1.80 6.29
C ALA A 186 4.36 -0.74 6.61
N SER A 187 3.99 0.24 7.42
CA SER A 187 4.90 1.24 7.99
C SER A 187 4.57 1.49 9.44
N GLN A 188 5.60 1.58 10.31
CA GLN A 188 5.42 2.13 11.66
C GLN A 188 5.30 3.67 11.62
N GLY A 189 5.90 4.32 10.62
CA GLY A 189 5.69 5.71 10.27
C GLY A 189 4.45 5.91 9.41
N VAL A 190 4.51 6.92 8.56
CA VAL A 190 3.48 7.21 7.56
C VAL A 190 3.64 6.26 6.36
N ALA A 191 2.55 5.75 5.84
CA ALA A 191 2.51 5.11 4.54
C ALA A 191 1.80 6.04 3.54
N THR A 192 2.46 6.32 2.41
CA THR A 192 1.92 7.17 1.34
C THR A 192 1.97 6.41 0.02
N LEU A 193 0.85 6.34 -0.66
CA LEU A 193 0.73 5.77 -2.00
C LEU A 193 0.16 6.81 -2.96
N ASN A 194 0.95 7.23 -3.93
CA ASN A 194 0.56 8.18 -4.97
C ASN A 194 0.55 7.46 -6.32
N LEU A 195 -0.65 7.12 -6.79
CA LEU A 195 -0.81 6.32 -8.00
C LEU A 195 -1.54 7.12 -9.08
N THR A 196 -1.15 6.90 -10.33
CA THR A 196 -1.78 7.59 -11.46
C THR A 196 -2.87 6.76 -12.14
N GLU A 197 -3.04 5.48 -11.80
CA GLU A 197 -4.08 4.61 -12.35
C GLU A 197 -4.83 3.83 -11.27
N GLN A 198 -4.24 2.77 -10.69
CA GLN A 198 -4.99 1.84 -9.84
C GLN A 198 -4.19 1.31 -8.66
N LEU A 199 -4.87 1.16 -7.52
CA LEU A 199 -4.49 0.32 -6.40
C LEU A 199 -5.41 -0.91 -6.37
N ASP A 200 -4.84 -2.10 -6.47
CA ASP A 200 -5.52 -3.36 -6.16
C ASP A 200 -5.06 -3.86 -4.80
N ASN A 201 -5.91 -3.79 -3.78
CA ASN A 201 -5.68 -4.28 -2.42
C ASN A 201 -6.70 -5.36 -2.03
N ARG A 202 -7.23 -6.10 -3.00
CA ARG A 202 -8.20 -7.17 -2.70
C ARG A 202 -7.57 -8.26 -1.85
N GLY A 203 -8.16 -8.55 -0.70
CA GLY A 203 -7.61 -9.49 0.28
C GLY A 203 -6.27 -9.08 0.86
N GLY A 204 -5.70 -7.95 0.45
CA GLY A 204 -4.42 -7.42 0.89
C GLY A 204 -4.54 -6.50 2.11
N LYS A 205 -3.42 -6.06 2.63
CA LYS A 205 -3.36 -5.20 3.80
C LYS A 205 -2.37 -4.06 3.59
N ILE A 206 -2.82 -2.83 3.82
CA ILE A 206 -1.98 -1.63 3.82
C ILE A 206 -2.15 -0.92 5.16
N VAL A 207 -1.05 -0.71 5.87
CA VAL A 207 -1.05 -0.08 7.20
C VAL A 207 0.03 0.98 7.30
N GLY A 208 -0.36 2.15 7.78
CA GLY A 208 0.57 3.19 8.23
C GLY A 208 0.25 3.58 9.67
N ASP A 209 1.11 3.20 10.63
CA ASP A 209 0.81 3.45 12.04
C ASP A 209 0.67 4.95 12.34
N SER A 210 1.57 5.78 11.84
CA SER A 210 1.53 7.24 12.04
C SER A 210 0.69 8.00 11.00
N GLY A 211 0.03 7.28 10.08
CA GLY A 211 -0.83 7.84 9.05
C GLY A 211 -0.85 6.98 7.78
N LEU A 212 -1.98 6.96 7.10
CA LEU A 212 -2.13 6.34 5.79
C LEU A 212 -2.72 7.34 4.80
N GLY A 213 -1.96 7.67 3.76
CA GLY A 213 -2.38 8.51 2.65
C GLY A 213 -2.44 7.72 1.35
N ILE A 214 -3.58 7.73 0.67
CA ILE A 214 -3.73 7.07 -0.63
C ILE A 214 -4.34 8.06 -1.62
N THR A 215 -3.67 8.23 -2.74
CA THR A 215 -4.18 8.95 -3.91
C THR A 215 -4.10 8.03 -5.10
N ALA A 216 -5.25 7.70 -5.70
CA ALA A 216 -5.32 6.87 -6.90
C ALA A 216 -6.65 7.09 -7.63
N PRO A 217 -6.71 7.09 -8.97
CA PRO A 217 -8.00 7.15 -9.67
C PRO A 217 -8.94 6.01 -9.27
N ARG A 218 -8.44 4.81 -9.10
CA ARG A 218 -9.25 3.64 -8.76
C ARG A 218 -8.63 2.84 -7.61
N VAL A 219 -9.42 2.56 -6.58
CA VAL A 219 -9.01 1.77 -5.40
C VAL A 219 -9.94 0.57 -5.26
N LEU A 220 -9.36 -0.65 -5.32
CA LEU A 220 -10.04 -1.91 -5.08
C LEU A 220 -9.61 -2.44 -3.71
N ASN A 221 -10.51 -2.45 -2.74
CA ASN A 221 -10.27 -2.94 -1.37
C ASN A 221 -11.30 -4.00 -0.95
N GLN A 222 -11.87 -4.69 -1.93
CA GLN A 222 -12.86 -5.75 -1.73
C GLN A 222 -12.21 -7.02 -1.17
N ASP A 223 -13.03 -8.07 -0.98
CA ASP A 223 -12.58 -9.41 -0.61
C ASP A 223 -11.76 -9.41 0.69
N LYS A 224 -12.23 -8.64 1.70
CA LYS A 224 -11.56 -8.46 3.00
C LYS A 224 -10.24 -7.67 2.93
N GLY A 225 -10.03 -6.87 1.90
CA GLY A 225 -8.92 -5.94 1.85
C GLY A 225 -8.96 -4.97 3.04
N VAL A 226 -7.80 -4.60 3.58
CA VAL A 226 -7.68 -3.75 4.76
C VAL A 226 -6.81 -2.53 4.45
N LEU A 227 -7.37 -1.35 4.68
CA LEU A 227 -6.65 -0.08 4.73
C LEU A 227 -6.76 0.47 6.15
N ALA A 228 -5.65 0.54 6.88
CA ALA A 228 -5.70 0.90 8.30
C ALA A 228 -4.63 1.90 8.72
N SER A 229 -4.97 2.72 9.72
CA SER A 229 -4.02 3.63 10.37
C SER A 229 -4.37 3.83 11.83
N ARG A 230 -3.35 4.02 12.66
CA ARG A 230 -3.57 4.42 14.05
C ARG A 230 -3.86 5.93 14.15
N ASP A 231 -3.14 6.76 13.40
CA ASP A 231 -3.29 8.22 13.55
C ASP A 231 -4.36 8.81 12.64
N GLY A 232 -4.41 8.46 11.38
CA GLY A 232 -5.43 8.97 10.48
C GLY A 232 -5.33 8.30 9.11
N LEU A 233 -6.47 8.14 8.45
CA LEU A 233 -6.55 7.61 7.11
C LEU A 233 -7.16 8.66 6.18
N ARG A 234 -6.44 9.02 5.14
CA ARG A 234 -6.92 9.89 4.08
C ARG A 234 -6.87 9.16 2.74
N LEU A 235 -8.00 9.11 2.04
CA LEU A 235 -8.11 8.49 0.73
C LEU A 235 -8.74 9.47 -0.25
N SER A 236 -8.04 9.73 -1.35
CA SER A 236 -8.52 10.55 -2.46
C SER A 236 -8.53 9.70 -3.74
N ALA A 237 -9.71 9.54 -4.36
CA ALA A 237 -9.84 8.73 -5.56
C ALA A 237 -10.98 9.24 -6.48
N THR A 238 -11.07 8.67 -7.68
CA THR A 238 -12.29 8.78 -8.48
C THR A 238 -13.29 7.73 -8.01
N GLU A 239 -12.85 6.48 -7.85
CA GLU A 239 -13.72 5.37 -7.44
C GLU A 239 -13.09 4.57 -6.31
N LEU A 240 -13.89 4.17 -5.33
CA LEU A 240 -13.53 3.24 -4.27
C LEU A 240 -14.50 2.06 -4.25
N PHE A 241 -13.95 0.86 -4.35
CA PHE A 241 -14.65 -0.41 -4.19
C PHE A 241 -14.20 -1.07 -2.90
N ASN A 242 -15.03 -0.99 -1.85
CA ASN A 242 -14.76 -1.53 -0.52
C ASN A 242 -15.75 -2.65 -0.14
N GLY A 243 -16.47 -3.17 -1.11
CA GLY A 243 -17.48 -4.21 -0.89
C GLY A 243 -16.90 -5.54 -0.42
N ALA A 244 -17.77 -6.54 -0.24
CA ALA A 244 -17.39 -7.91 0.11
C ALA A 244 -16.41 -8.00 1.31
N GLY A 245 -16.72 -7.28 2.40
CA GLY A 245 -15.94 -7.29 3.65
C GLY A 245 -14.68 -6.43 3.66
N GLY A 246 -14.49 -5.55 2.67
CA GLY A 246 -13.41 -4.58 2.71
C GLY A 246 -13.51 -3.66 3.94
N LEU A 247 -12.38 -3.29 4.51
CA LEU A 247 -12.28 -2.50 5.74
C LEU A 247 -11.38 -1.28 5.56
N LEU A 248 -11.91 -0.11 5.89
CA LEU A 248 -11.11 1.08 6.21
C LEU A 248 -11.21 1.32 7.72
N SER A 249 -10.08 1.40 8.41
CA SER A 249 -10.07 1.58 9.87
C SER A 249 -9.07 2.64 10.33
N SER A 250 -9.46 3.47 11.31
CA SER A 250 -8.55 4.44 11.93
C SER A 250 -8.89 4.68 13.40
N GLN A 251 -7.86 4.91 14.22
CA GLN A 251 -8.08 5.27 15.64
C GLN A 251 -8.31 6.78 15.84
N LYS A 252 -7.92 7.66 14.89
CA LYS A 252 -8.16 9.11 15.03
C LYS A 252 -9.20 9.66 14.07
N GLY A 253 -9.14 9.34 12.82
CA GLY A 253 -10.10 9.83 11.85
C GLY A 253 -9.92 9.21 10.47
N ILE A 254 -11.01 9.19 9.70
CA ILE A 254 -11.03 8.76 8.31
C ILE A 254 -11.61 9.89 7.47
N ASP A 255 -10.91 10.25 6.40
CA ASP A 255 -11.35 11.22 5.40
C ASP A 255 -11.28 10.56 4.02
N VAL A 256 -12.44 10.31 3.42
CA VAL A 256 -12.60 9.74 2.09
C VAL A 256 -13.19 10.79 1.16
N SER A 257 -12.47 11.14 0.10
CA SER A 257 -12.89 12.11 -0.90
C SER A 257 -12.86 11.49 -2.29
N LEU A 258 -14.02 11.29 -2.88
CA LEU A 258 -14.19 10.65 -4.19
C LEU A 258 -14.87 11.58 -5.17
N ALA A 259 -14.31 11.68 -6.37
CA ALA A 259 -14.95 12.42 -7.47
C ALA A 259 -16.13 11.65 -8.11
N GLY A 260 -16.16 10.32 -7.97
CA GLY A 260 -17.14 9.41 -8.54
C GLY A 260 -17.81 8.52 -7.49
N ALA A 261 -17.86 7.24 -7.76
CA ALA A 261 -18.62 6.27 -6.99
C ALA A 261 -17.88 5.73 -5.76
N PHE A 262 -18.61 5.53 -4.70
CA PHE A 262 -18.22 4.72 -3.57
C PHE A 262 -19.13 3.48 -3.47
N ASP A 263 -18.56 2.31 -3.67
CA ASP A 263 -19.20 1.03 -3.41
C ASP A 263 -18.69 0.46 -2.07
N ASN A 264 -19.57 0.42 -1.07
CA ASN A 264 -19.33 -0.14 0.26
C ASN A 264 -20.32 -1.28 0.57
N GLN A 265 -20.82 -1.98 -0.45
CA GLN A 265 -21.79 -3.07 -0.24
C GLN A 265 -21.19 -4.18 0.63
N ALA A 266 -21.77 -4.41 1.80
CA ALA A 266 -21.26 -5.34 2.81
C ALA A 266 -19.79 -5.06 3.24
N GLY A 267 -19.29 -3.84 3.01
CA GLY A 267 -17.99 -3.34 3.48
C GLY A 267 -18.12 -2.53 4.77
N SER A 268 -17.01 -2.10 5.34
CA SER A 268 -16.97 -1.34 6.58
C SER A 268 -15.98 -0.20 6.56
N LEU A 269 -16.41 0.98 7.07
CA LEU A 269 -15.55 2.05 7.52
C LEU A 269 -15.76 2.20 9.04
N ASP A 270 -14.67 2.08 9.81
CA ASP A 270 -14.71 2.19 11.26
C ASP A 270 -13.66 3.20 11.77
N SER A 271 -14.12 4.28 12.36
CA SER A 271 -13.28 5.35 12.90
C SER A 271 -13.52 5.54 14.39
N ARG A 272 -12.46 5.51 15.18
CA ARG A 272 -12.55 5.92 16.60
C ARG A 272 -12.53 7.44 16.78
N GLY A 273 -12.26 8.22 15.76
CA GLY A 273 -12.41 9.65 15.69
C GLY A 273 -13.57 10.03 14.78
N PHE A 274 -13.39 11.09 13.99
CA PHE A 274 -14.36 11.49 12.98
C PHE A 274 -14.32 10.58 11.76
N LEU A 275 -15.43 10.53 11.02
CA LEU A 275 -15.52 9.91 9.70
C LEU A 275 -16.17 10.88 8.72
N THR A 276 -15.44 11.25 7.68
CA THR A 276 -15.95 12.09 6.60
C THR A 276 -15.90 11.29 5.29
N VAL A 277 -17.02 11.28 4.59
CA VAL A 277 -17.15 10.66 3.27
C VAL A 277 -17.77 11.65 2.31
N LYS A 278 -17.11 11.92 1.19
CA LYS A 278 -17.61 12.71 0.07
C LYS A 278 -17.53 11.87 -1.20
N SER A 279 -18.64 11.82 -1.97
CA SER A 279 -18.69 11.04 -3.21
C SER A 279 -19.75 11.60 -4.17
N ALA A 280 -19.68 11.24 -5.46
CA ALA A 280 -20.75 11.53 -6.38
C ALA A 280 -21.98 10.64 -6.09
N ARG A 281 -21.76 9.39 -5.72
CA ARG A 281 -22.81 8.46 -5.26
C ARG A 281 -22.22 7.49 -4.23
N LEU A 282 -23.03 7.04 -3.27
CA LEU A 282 -22.65 6.06 -2.25
C LEU A 282 -23.63 4.89 -2.26
N ASP A 283 -23.10 3.69 -2.43
CA ASP A 283 -23.82 2.45 -2.18
C ASP A 283 -23.27 1.77 -0.91
N ASN A 284 -24.06 1.82 0.17
CA ASN A 284 -23.79 1.21 1.47
C ASN A 284 -24.75 0.07 1.77
N GLN A 285 -25.29 -0.60 0.75
CA GLN A 285 -26.22 -1.70 0.97
C GLN A 285 -25.59 -2.81 1.83
N GLY A 286 -26.19 -3.10 2.98
CA GLY A 286 -25.66 -4.06 3.95
C GLY A 286 -24.30 -3.69 4.54
N GLY A 287 -23.72 -2.54 4.18
CA GLY A 287 -22.44 -2.05 4.67
C GLY A 287 -22.56 -1.22 5.93
N THR A 288 -21.42 -0.83 6.50
CA THR A 288 -21.35 -0.05 7.74
C THR A 288 -20.41 1.15 7.58
N LEU A 289 -20.88 2.33 7.98
CA LEU A 289 -20.06 3.48 8.28
C LEU A 289 -20.25 3.80 9.76
N SER A 290 -19.20 3.69 10.57
CA SER A 290 -19.26 3.98 12.00
C SER A 290 -18.15 4.92 12.47
N SER A 291 -18.49 5.80 13.41
CA SER A 291 -17.51 6.69 14.05
C SER A 291 -17.80 6.89 15.52
N ALA A 292 -16.76 6.94 16.35
CA ALA A 292 -16.89 7.38 17.73
C ALA A 292 -16.99 8.93 17.85
N GLY A 293 -16.42 9.66 16.90
CA GLY A 293 -16.62 11.10 16.71
C GLY A 293 -17.74 11.41 15.72
N ALA A 294 -17.76 12.61 15.17
CA ALA A 294 -18.76 13.03 14.19
C ALA A 294 -18.68 12.19 12.90
N LEU A 295 -19.83 11.85 12.34
CA LEU A 295 -19.99 11.25 11.03
C LEU A 295 -20.56 12.29 10.05
N ALA A 296 -19.84 12.56 8.98
CA ALA A 296 -20.30 13.43 7.91
C ALA A 296 -20.29 12.67 6.57
N VAL A 297 -21.45 12.55 5.95
CA VAL A 297 -21.59 11.89 4.65
C VAL A 297 -22.21 12.85 3.65
N THR A 298 -21.51 13.10 2.55
CA THR A 298 -22.03 13.92 1.46
C THR A 298 -21.99 13.10 0.16
N SER A 299 -23.15 12.82 -0.40
CA SER A 299 -23.30 12.24 -1.73
C SER A 299 -23.95 13.27 -2.65
N GLN A 300 -23.31 13.63 -3.75
CA GLN A 300 -23.94 14.57 -4.71
C GLN A 300 -25.20 13.99 -5.37
N GLY A 301 -25.23 12.68 -5.56
CA GLY A 301 -26.33 11.90 -6.10
C GLY A 301 -27.03 11.05 -5.06
N ALA A 302 -27.36 9.83 -5.44
CA ALA A 302 -28.04 8.88 -4.58
C ALA A 302 -27.13 8.33 -3.49
N LEU A 303 -27.72 8.13 -2.28
CA LEU A 303 -27.18 7.34 -1.19
C LEU A 303 -28.10 6.14 -0.95
N ASN A 304 -27.60 4.95 -1.20
CA ASN A 304 -28.26 3.70 -0.89
C ASN A 304 -27.72 3.15 0.44
N ASN A 305 -28.58 3.05 1.48
CA ASN A 305 -28.29 2.45 2.78
C ASN A 305 -29.27 1.30 3.08
N GLN A 306 -29.77 0.61 2.06
CA GLN A 306 -30.69 -0.51 2.26
C GLN A 306 -30.03 -1.61 3.10
N GLY A 307 -30.61 -1.96 4.25
CA GLY A 307 -30.03 -2.92 5.18
C GLY A 307 -28.67 -2.53 5.75
N GLY A 308 -28.16 -1.35 5.41
CA GLY A 308 -26.89 -0.84 5.87
C GLY A 308 -26.97 -0.06 7.18
N ARG A 309 -25.83 0.38 7.69
CA ARG A 309 -25.73 1.13 8.94
C ARG A 309 -24.85 2.37 8.78
N LEU A 310 -25.40 3.53 9.18
CA LEU A 310 -24.66 4.78 9.40
C LEU A 310 -24.78 5.13 10.88
N ALA A 311 -23.66 5.13 11.63
CA ALA A 311 -23.69 5.31 13.06
C ALA A 311 -22.61 6.26 13.57
N SER A 312 -22.98 7.14 14.50
CA SER A 312 -22.05 8.02 15.17
C SER A 312 -22.29 8.02 16.69
N ASP A 313 -21.23 7.92 17.48
CA ASP A 313 -21.31 8.15 18.92
C ASP A 313 -21.34 9.66 19.28
N ALA A 314 -21.28 10.53 18.28
CA ALA A 314 -21.47 11.97 18.39
C ALA A 314 -22.56 12.42 17.41
N GLY A 315 -22.41 13.57 16.77
CA GLY A 315 -23.36 14.06 15.77
C GLY A 315 -23.21 13.36 14.42
N LEU A 316 -24.31 13.26 13.67
CA LEU A 316 -24.35 12.71 12.32
C LEU A 316 -24.93 13.76 11.36
N SER A 317 -24.23 14.06 10.30
CA SER A 317 -24.69 14.92 9.21
C SER A 317 -24.68 14.15 7.91
N LEU A 318 -25.80 14.17 7.19
CA LEU A 318 -25.96 13.49 5.90
C LEU A 318 -26.59 14.45 4.89
N SER A 319 -25.96 14.54 3.72
CA SER A 319 -26.49 15.29 2.56
C SER A 319 -26.45 14.41 1.32
N SER A 320 -27.59 14.34 0.59
CA SER A 320 -27.71 13.56 -0.66
C SER A 320 -28.82 14.09 -1.56
N ALA A 321 -28.78 13.79 -2.86
CA ALA A 321 -29.90 14.07 -3.75
C ALA A 321 -31.10 13.14 -3.45
N SER A 322 -30.85 11.88 -3.09
CA SER A 322 -31.84 10.92 -2.60
C SER A 322 -31.23 9.96 -1.59
N LEU A 323 -32.02 9.54 -0.62
CA LEU A 323 -31.61 8.59 0.43
C LEU A 323 -32.58 7.43 0.46
N ASP A 324 -32.06 6.22 0.18
CA ASP A 324 -32.79 4.99 0.43
C ASP A 324 -32.22 4.27 1.67
N ASN A 325 -32.93 4.37 2.79
CA ASN A 325 -32.63 3.71 4.05
C ASN A 325 -33.56 2.51 4.31
N SER A 326 -34.28 2.00 3.30
CA SER A 326 -35.26 0.94 3.46
C SER A 326 -34.63 -0.42 3.81
N GLN A 327 -35.46 -1.45 3.93
CA GLN A 327 -35.03 -2.83 4.20
C GLN A 327 -34.23 -2.97 5.52
N ALA A 328 -34.75 -2.40 6.60
CA ALA A 328 -34.11 -2.38 7.91
C ALA A 328 -32.77 -1.58 7.95
N GLY A 329 -32.53 -0.67 7.01
CA GLY A 329 -31.42 0.27 7.08
C GLY A 329 -31.48 1.11 8.36
N ALA A 330 -30.33 1.42 8.94
CA ALA A 330 -30.23 2.12 10.22
C ALA A 330 -29.34 3.36 10.12
N ILE A 331 -29.86 4.50 10.55
CA ILE A 331 -29.12 5.76 10.71
C ILE A 331 -29.26 6.18 12.17
N SER A 332 -28.15 6.34 12.88
CA SER A 332 -28.17 6.66 14.31
C SER A 332 -27.06 7.59 14.77
N GLY A 333 -27.37 8.55 15.63
CA GLY A 333 -26.41 9.42 16.33
C GLY A 333 -26.71 9.50 17.83
N LYS A 334 -25.68 9.39 18.66
CA LYS A 334 -25.83 9.73 20.10
C LYS A 334 -25.92 11.25 20.31
N GLY A 335 -25.38 12.05 19.40
CA GLY A 335 -25.62 13.50 19.32
C GLY A 335 -26.72 13.82 18.30
N ALA A 336 -26.77 15.09 17.90
CA ALA A 336 -27.74 15.57 16.91
C ALA A 336 -27.56 14.86 15.57
N VAL A 337 -28.69 14.54 14.92
CA VAL A 337 -28.74 13.97 13.56
C VAL A 337 -29.34 15.00 12.63
N GLU A 338 -28.61 15.33 11.57
CA GLU A 338 -29.07 16.21 10.51
C GLU A 338 -29.09 15.47 9.19
N ILE A 339 -30.23 15.44 8.51
CA ILE A 339 -30.42 14.82 7.21
C ILE A 339 -31.03 15.82 6.23
N ARG A 340 -30.32 16.07 5.13
CA ARG A 340 -30.78 16.89 4.02
C ARG A 340 -30.78 16.04 2.75
N THR A 341 -31.96 15.81 2.18
CA THR A 341 -32.12 14.98 0.99
C THR A 341 -33.32 15.41 0.15
N GLY A 342 -33.36 15.07 -1.13
CA GLY A 342 -34.55 15.29 -1.95
C GLY A 342 -35.65 14.28 -1.58
N ASN A 343 -35.42 13.01 -1.83
CA ASN A 343 -36.36 11.94 -1.49
C ASN A 343 -35.74 11.04 -0.41
N LEU A 344 -36.51 10.80 0.66
CA LEU A 344 -36.17 9.85 1.70
C LEU A 344 -37.09 8.63 1.62
N ASN A 345 -36.54 7.45 1.45
CA ASN A 345 -37.23 6.18 1.67
C ASN A 345 -36.72 5.55 2.96
N ASN A 346 -37.52 5.61 4.04
CA ASN A 346 -37.26 4.98 5.35
C ASN A 346 -38.28 3.87 5.63
N SER A 347 -38.76 3.18 4.62
CA SER A 347 -39.78 2.15 4.74
C SER A 347 -39.18 0.78 5.13
N ARG A 348 -40.07 -0.22 5.31
CA ARG A 348 -39.69 -1.64 5.52
C ARG A 348 -38.75 -1.83 6.74
N LYS A 349 -39.25 -1.43 7.93
CA LYS A 349 -38.60 -1.59 9.24
C LYS A 349 -37.27 -0.78 9.36
N ALA A 350 -37.04 0.17 8.50
CA ALA A 350 -35.88 1.06 8.61
C ALA A 350 -35.98 1.99 9.81
N SER A 351 -34.84 2.49 10.29
CA SER A 351 -34.81 3.37 11.44
C SER A 351 -33.88 4.56 11.25
N ILE A 352 -34.34 5.73 11.66
CA ILE A 352 -33.55 6.92 11.84
C ILE A 352 -33.71 7.35 13.29
N GLY A 353 -32.59 7.47 14.04
CA GLY A 353 -32.61 7.76 15.47
C GLY A 353 -31.59 8.78 15.89
N SER A 354 -31.98 9.61 16.87
CA SER A 354 -31.06 10.55 17.56
C SER A 354 -31.28 10.48 19.08
N ASP A 355 -30.19 10.44 19.84
CA ASP A 355 -30.26 10.59 21.30
C ASP A 355 -30.34 12.07 21.73
N ALA A 356 -30.25 12.99 20.78
CA ALA A 356 -30.46 14.44 20.94
C ALA A 356 -31.56 14.92 19.99
N GLY A 357 -31.39 16.04 19.33
CA GLY A 357 -32.33 16.55 18.33
C GLY A 357 -32.15 15.89 16.95
N LEU A 358 -33.19 15.89 16.13
CA LEU A 358 -33.17 15.43 14.76
C LEU A 358 -33.71 16.53 13.82
N THR A 359 -32.91 16.94 12.84
CA THR A 359 -33.31 17.83 11.78
C THR A 359 -33.43 17.03 10.48
N LEU A 360 -34.58 17.09 9.83
CA LEU A 360 -34.86 16.43 8.55
C LEU A 360 -35.38 17.44 7.54
N VAL A 361 -34.63 17.64 6.48
CA VAL A 361 -35.07 18.42 5.33
C VAL A 361 -35.19 17.48 4.13
N ALA A 362 -36.41 17.31 3.60
CA ALA A 362 -36.66 16.41 2.48
C ALA A 362 -37.85 16.89 1.65
N ALA A 363 -37.78 16.77 0.33
CA ALA A 363 -38.92 17.08 -0.53
C ALA A 363 -40.02 16.00 -0.49
N ARG A 364 -39.68 14.78 -0.11
CA ARG A 364 -40.60 13.64 0.04
C ARG A 364 -40.06 12.62 1.04
N VAL A 365 -40.93 12.11 1.90
CA VAL A 365 -40.60 11.05 2.89
C VAL A 365 -41.57 9.89 2.72
N ASP A 366 -41.03 8.69 2.53
CA ASP A 366 -41.76 7.43 2.70
C ASP A 366 -41.27 6.77 4.01
N ASN A 367 -42.11 6.71 5.04
CA ASN A 367 -41.85 6.05 6.33
C ASN A 367 -42.85 4.88 6.57
N SER A 368 -43.33 4.28 5.50
CA SER A 368 -44.33 3.20 5.55
C SER A 368 -43.75 1.85 6.01
N GLN A 369 -44.56 0.84 6.14
CA GLN A 369 -44.15 -0.53 6.44
C GLN A 369 -43.24 -0.63 7.68
N ALA A 370 -43.69 -0.04 8.80
CA ALA A 370 -42.99 -0.01 10.08
C ALA A 370 -41.65 0.74 10.08
N GLY A 371 -41.47 1.73 9.17
CA GLY A 371 -40.37 2.71 9.26
C GLY A 371 -40.48 3.54 10.52
N ARG A 372 -39.35 3.88 11.14
CA ARG A 372 -39.30 4.66 12.38
C ARG A 372 -38.35 5.84 12.24
N ILE A 373 -38.81 7.01 12.61
CA ILE A 373 -38.01 8.23 12.79
C ILE A 373 -38.24 8.70 14.23
N ALA A 374 -37.21 8.80 15.04
CA ALA A 374 -37.32 9.14 16.45
C ALA A 374 -36.12 9.95 16.96
N ALA A 375 -36.39 10.83 17.91
CA ALA A 375 -35.36 11.52 18.66
C ALA A 375 -35.72 11.58 20.16
N LYS A 376 -34.72 11.65 21.04
CA LYS A 376 -34.97 11.94 22.45
C LYS A 376 -35.25 13.43 22.71
N GLY A 377 -34.71 14.30 21.85
CA GLY A 377 -34.98 15.76 21.85
C GLY A 377 -36.02 16.14 20.79
N ALA A 378 -35.96 17.40 20.35
CA ALA A 378 -36.87 17.90 19.33
C ALA A 378 -36.64 17.25 17.97
N ILE A 379 -37.70 17.06 17.20
CA ILE A 379 -37.65 16.75 15.79
C ILE A 379 -38.13 17.99 15.04
N ASP A 380 -37.25 18.50 14.14
CA ASP A 380 -37.53 19.60 13.25
C ASP A 380 -37.55 19.02 11.81
N ALA A 381 -38.70 19.07 11.15
CA ALA A 381 -38.88 18.47 9.83
C ALA A 381 -39.47 19.50 8.87
N ASP A 382 -38.74 19.75 7.77
CA ASP A 382 -39.17 20.53 6.61
C ASP A 382 -39.35 19.59 5.42
N LEU A 383 -40.63 19.41 4.99
CA LEU A 383 -41.06 18.36 4.04
C LEU A 383 -41.79 18.97 2.84
#